data_73203ebc2d31b0fe35bd0feb75a7a252
#
_entry.id   73203ebc2d31b0fe35bd0feb75a7a252
#
_cell.length_a   1.000
_cell.length_b   1.000
_cell.length_c   1.000
_cell.angle_alpha   90.00
_cell.angle_beta   90.00
_cell.angle_gamma   90.00
#
_symmetry.space_group_name_H-M   'P 1'
#
loop_
_entity.id
_entity.type
_entity.pdbx_description
1 polymer ?
#
loop_
_entity_poly.entity_id
_entity_poly.type
_entity_poly.pdbx_seq_one_letter_code
_entity_poly.pdbx_strand_id
1 'polypeptide(L)'
;ENIYSDLIPNHIVKFKTRDKQNKSKFYDIIIHQVFNNRLNRSVIADSVILSSNDESIMFNLFDGTIHERISTNEEYRQINFKNYKLSVPIDKNNNRKIKYVRGDRELTLAMLNHNIDSLTNKISYLKNKINKRLDLFNLDTTNVSLNNLLAQLEIKNKDSLSKISNRDQEKIYNVKAKANKTIISGYLKNIDRSLNKINRNTVEIHKKFAIPIASIIFLLIGAPLGIKMQRGNMAISMSISLMFFILYYILIVGGEQLADKNLFNPILSMWLPNLIVLAFGIFILRFKK
;
A
#
# COMPACT_ATOMS: atom_id res chain seq x y z
N GLU A 1 28.31 -10.40 2.58
CA GLU A 1 27.05 -9.82 2.07
C GLU A 1 25.90 -10.52 2.75
N ASN A 2 25.12 -9.77 3.52
CA ASN A 2 23.90 -10.28 4.14
C ASN A 2 22.81 -10.38 3.07
N ILE A 3 22.50 -11.58 2.60
CA ILE A 3 21.43 -11.81 1.64
C ILE A 3 20.16 -12.18 2.38
N TYR A 4 19.14 -11.35 2.26
CA TYR A 4 17.79 -11.64 2.72
C TYR A 4 16.97 -12.22 1.58
N SER A 5 16.24 -13.30 1.84
CA SER A 5 15.29 -13.86 0.89
C SER A 5 13.96 -14.13 1.59
N ASP A 6 12.93 -13.40 1.18
CA ASP A 6 11.52 -13.62 1.51
C ASP A 6 10.77 -14.33 0.37
N LEU A 7 11.55 -14.96 -0.53
CA LEU A 7 11.05 -15.67 -1.72
C LEU A 7 10.26 -16.93 -1.37
N ILE A 8 10.37 -17.41 -0.13
CA ILE A 8 9.75 -18.64 0.33
C ILE A 8 8.52 -18.27 1.15
N PRO A 9 7.31 -18.75 0.80
CA PRO A 9 6.08 -18.42 1.53
C PRO A 9 6.21 -18.72 3.02
N ASN A 10 5.87 -17.76 3.86
CA ASN A 10 5.90 -17.86 5.34
C ASN A 10 7.30 -18.09 5.94
N HIS A 11 8.38 -17.92 5.18
CA HIS A 11 9.74 -18.07 5.67
C HIS A 11 10.57 -16.85 5.29
N ILE A 12 11.32 -16.33 6.25
CA ILE A 12 12.35 -15.31 6.03
C ILE A 12 13.70 -15.99 6.23
N VAL A 13 14.50 -16.04 5.17
CA VAL A 13 15.80 -16.72 5.19
C VAL A 13 16.91 -15.68 5.06
N LYS A 14 17.90 -15.75 5.95
CA LYS A 14 19.07 -14.89 5.94
C LYS A 14 20.32 -15.74 5.87
N PHE A 15 21.22 -15.43 4.95
CA PHE A 15 22.56 -16.03 4.83
C PHE A 15 23.62 -14.96 5.04
N LYS A 16 24.74 -15.30 5.71
CA LYS A 16 25.85 -14.39 5.87
C LYS A 16 26.88 -14.53 4.76
N THR A 17 27.29 -15.75 4.44
CA THR A 17 28.29 -16.03 3.43
C THR A 17 27.93 -17.24 2.57
N ARG A 18 28.42 -17.25 1.31
CA ARG A 18 28.28 -18.36 0.37
C ARG A 18 29.61 -19.03 0.18
N ASP A 19 29.64 -20.35 0.07
CA ASP A 19 30.84 -21.10 -0.22
C ASP A 19 31.35 -20.79 -1.66
N LYS A 20 32.66 -20.61 -1.80
CA LYS A 20 33.27 -20.27 -3.10
C LYS A 20 33.34 -21.46 -4.06
N GLN A 21 33.45 -22.69 -3.54
CA GLN A 21 33.60 -23.92 -4.35
C GLN A 21 32.23 -24.58 -4.58
N ASN A 22 31.36 -24.58 -3.58
CA ASN A 22 30.03 -25.19 -3.65
C ASN A 22 28.94 -24.11 -3.64
N LYS A 23 28.37 -23.81 -4.81
CA LYS A 23 27.33 -22.80 -4.99
C LYS A 23 26.03 -23.08 -4.22
N SER A 24 25.82 -24.31 -3.76
CA SER A 24 24.62 -24.71 -2.99
C SER A 24 24.85 -24.65 -1.47
N LYS A 25 26.09 -24.39 -1.02
CA LYS A 25 26.44 -24.33 0.41
C LYS A 25 26.54 -22.89 0.90
N PHE A 26 25.91 -22.63 2.04
CA PHE A 26 25.90 -21.31 2.70
C PHE A 26 26.22 -21.49 4.19
N TYR A 27 26.76 -20.44 4.81
CA TYR A 27 27.16 -20.40 6.21
C TYR A 27 26.40 -19.32 6.98
N ASP A 28 26.27 -19.53 8.29
CA ASP A 28 25.54 -18.64 9.21
C ASP A 28 24.12 -18.35 8.72
N ILE A 29 23.30 -19.39 8.71
CA ILE A 29 21.91 -19.28 8.26
C ILE A 29 20.95 -19.04 9.43
N ILE A 30 19.99 -18.17 9.20
CA ILE A 30 18.83 -17.95 10.07
C ILE A 30 17.57 -18.11 9.21
N ILE A 31 16.68 -19.01 9.61
CA ILE A 31 15.37 -19.20 8.98
C ILE A 31 14.29 -18.85 10.00
N HIS A 32 13.50 -17.83 9.72
CA HIS A 32 12.34 -17.49 10.52
C HIS A 32 11.07 -18.00 9.84
N GLN A 33 10.27 -18.77 10.56
CA GLN A 33 8.93 -19.21 10.15
C GLN A 33 7.90 -18.24 10.73
N VAL A 34 7.10 -17.64 9.87
CA VAL A 34 6.07 -16.66 10.22
C VAL A 34 4.70 -17.26 9.96
N PHE A 35 3.89 -17.39 11.00
CA PHE A 35 2.50 -17.83 10.89
C PHE A 35 1.56 -16.73 11.40
N ASN A 36 0.54 -16.37 10.61
CA ASN A 36 -0.40 -15.28 10.94
C ASN A 36 0.29 -13.95 11.32
N ASN A 37 1.35 -13.58 10.61
CA ASN A 37 2.18 -12.39 10.90
C ASN A 37 2.88 -12.41 12.28
N ARG A 38 2.98 -13.56 12.91
CA ARG A 38 3.76 -13.74 14.16
C ARG A 38 4.92 -14.69 13.91
N LEU A 39 6.06 -14.35 14.49
CA LEU A 39 7.26 -15.18 14.46
C LEU A 39 7.05 -16.34 15.43
N ASN A 40 6.86 -17.56 14.90
CA ASN A 40 6.58 -18.74 15.73
C ASN A 40 7.82 -19.60 15.95
N ARG A 41 8.72 -19.64 14.98
CA ARG A 41 9.89 -20.52 15.02
C ARG A 41 11.07 -19.88 14.31
N SER A 42 12.25 -20.01 14.90
CA SER A 42 13.52 -19.60 14.30
C SER A 42 14.49 -20.76 14.32
N VAL A 43 15.09 -21.05 13.19
CA VAL A 43 16.14 -22.05 13.03
C VAL A 43 17.43 -21.34 12.72
N ILE A 44 18.45 -21.57 13.53
CA ILE A 44 19.81 -21.01 13.35
C ILE A 44 20.74 -22.19 13.12
N ALA A 45 21.56 -22.14 12.09
CA ALA A 45 22.55 -23.20 11.82
C ALA A 45 23.86 -22.63 11.26
N ASP A 46 24.94 -23.33 11.53
CA ASP A 46 26.28 -22.92 11.09
C ASP A 46 26.45 -23.08 9.57
N SER A 47 25.86 -24.12 9.01
CA SER A 47 25.89 -24.28 7.54
C SER A 47 24.62 -24.96 7.02
N VAL A 48 24.36 -24.74 5.72
CA VAL A 48 23.23 -25.33 4.99
C VAL A 48 23.66 -25.73 3.59
N ILE A 49 23.11 -26.85 3.12
CA ILE A 49 23.16 -27.25 1.72
C ILE A 49 21.74 -27.18 1.18
N LEU A 50 21.57 -26.33 0.16
CA LEU A 50 20.29 -26.18 -0.53
C LEU A 50 20.21 -27.18 -1.67
N SER A 51 19.10 -27.90 -1.74
CA SER A 51 18.71 -28.69 -2.90
C SER A 51 17.25 -28.39 -3.23
N SER A 52 16.91 -28.41 -4.49
CA SER A 52 15.53 -28.21 -4.93
C SER A 52 15.14 -29.31 -5.90
N ASN A 53 13.93 -29.80 -5.74
CA ASN A 53 13.23 -30.59 -6.74
C ASN A 53 12.03 -29.79 -7.26
N ASP A 54 11.28 -30.37 -8.18
CA ASP A 54 10.12 -29.72 -8.79
C ASP A 54 8.99 -29.37 -7.80
N GLU A 55 8.99 -29.91 -6.60
CA GLU A 55 7.90 -29.80 -5.62
C GLU A 55 8.29 -29.09 -4.33
N SER A 56 9.59 -29.07 -3.99
CA SER A 56 10.05 -28.49 -2.72
C SER A 56 11.49 -27.98 -2.79
N ILE A 57 11.78 -26.99 -1.94
CA ILE A 57 13.14 -26.57 -1.60
C ILE A 57 13.52 -27.28 -0.31
N MET A 58 14.61 -28.01 -0.34
CA MET A 58 15.14 -28.72 0.83
C MET A 58 16.35 -27.98 1.39
N PHE A 59 16.29 -27.66 2.66
CA PHE A 59 17.38 -27.11 3.46
C PHE A 59 17.96 -28.23 4.33
N ASN A 60 19.14 -28.70 4.00
CA ASN A 60 19.89 -29.60 4.86
C ASN A 60 20.79 -28.76 5.78
N LEU A 61 20.38 -28.57 7.00
CA LEU A 61 21.01 -27.72 8.00
C LEU A 61 21.93 -28.55 8.89
N PHE A 62 23.10 -28.03 9.22
CA PHE A 62 24.11 -28.69 10.03
C PHE A 62 24.49 -27.80 11.21
N ASP A 63 24.61 -28.45 12.36
CA ASP A 63 25.00 -27.84 13.64
C ASP A 63 24.24 -26.56 13.96
N GLY A 64 23.18 -26.68 14.74
CA GLY A 64 22.34 -25.54 14.99
C GLY A 64 21.31 -25.71 16.11
N THR A 65 20.48 -24.69 16.23
CA THR A 65 19.42 -24.59 17.24
C THR A 65 18.09 -24.18 16.63
N ILE A 66 17.03 -24.76 17.14
CA ILE A 66 15.64 -24.38 16.82
C ILE A 66 15.08 -23.68 18.06
N HIS A 67 14.56 -22.48 17.87
CA HIS A 67 13.85 -21.72 18.88
C HIS A 67 12.38 -21.63 18.48
N GLU A 68 11.49 -22.14 19.29
CA GLU A 68 10.05 -22.07 19.03
C GLU A 68 9.27 -21.60 20.26
N ARG A 69 8.21 -20.83 20.00
CA ARG A 69 7.26 -20.40 21.03
C ARG A 69 5.94 -21.16 20.81
N ILE A 70 5.53 -21.94 21.79
CA ILE A 70 4.28 -22.72 21.75
C ILE A 70 3.13 -21.76 22.11
N SER A 71 2.18 -21.62 21.19
CA SER A 71 1.14 -20.59 21.22
C SER A 71 0.13 -20.72 22.37
N THR A 72 0.07 -21.88 23.04
CA THR A 72 -0.94 -22.19 24.08
C THR A 72 -0.56 -21.74 25.49
N ASN A 73 0.75 -21.70 25.81
CA ASN A 73 1.20 -21.41 27.19
C ASN A 73 2.36 -20.41 27.26
N GLU A 74 2.69 -19.70 26.16
CA GLU A 74 3.90 -18.85 26.05
C GLU A 74 5.23 -19.58 26.36
N GLU A 75 5.22 -20.91 26.35
CA GLU A 75 6.40 -21.69 26.61
C GLU A 75 7.41 -21.55 25.47
N TYR A 76 8.64 -21.23 25.86
CA TYR A 76 9.79 -21.15 24.97
C TYR A 76 10.52 -22.49 24.97
N ARG A 77 10.78 -23.06 23.79
CA ARG A 77 11.49 -24.32 23.61
C ARG A 77 12.71 -24.10 22.73
N GLN A 78 13.84 -24.62 23.17
CA GLN A 78 15.10 -24.65 22.42
C GLN A 78 15.49 -26.11 22.16
N ILE A 79 15.79 -26.44 20.90
CA ILE A 79 16.19 -27.78 20.48
C ILE A 79 17.53 -27.65 19.74
N ASN A 80 18.56 -28.33 20.21
CA ASN A 80 19.86 -28.43 19.53
C ASN A 80 19.85 -29.61 18.57
N PHE A 81 20.41 -29.43 17.39
CA PHE A 81 20.49 -30.48 16.37
C PHE A 81 21.87 -30.51 15.71
N LYS A 82 22.33 -31.68 15.32
CA LYS A 82 23.51 -31.87 14.46
C LYS A 82 23.15 -31.81 12.98
N ASN A 83 22.04 -32.43 12.64
CA ASN A 83 21.49 -32.43 11.28
C ASN A 83 19.98 -32.20 11.35
N TYR A 84 19.49 -31.25 10.54
CA TYR A 84 18.06 -30.97 10.42
C TYR A 84 17.67 -30.75 8.98
N LYS A 85 16.65 -31.47 8.51
CA LYS A 85 16.11 -31.30 7.16
C LYS A 85 14.80 -30.53 7.22
N LEU A 86 14.77 -29.36 6.59
CA LEU A 86 13.58 -28.55 6.42
C LEU A 86 13.17 -28.61 4.95
N SER A 87 11.99 -29.17 4.68
CA SER A 87 11.41 -29.17 3.33
C SER A 87 10.30 -28.13 3.26
N VAL A 88 10.41 -27.21 2.32
CA VAL A 88 9.41 -26.17 2.07
C VAL A 88 8.77 -26.42 0.71
N PRO A 89 7.47 -26.74 0.64
CA PRO A 89 6.81 -27.03 -0.62
C PRO A 89 6.79 -25.80 -1.52
N ILE A 90 7.10 -26.03 -2.80
CA ILE A 90 6.93 -25.03 -3.86
C ILE A 90 5.50 -25.19 -4.37
N ASP A 91 4.63 -24.26 -4.05
CA ASP A 91 3.25 -24.26 -4.52
C ASP A 91 3.23 -23.93 -6.04
N LYS A 92 3.21 -24.95 -6.89
CA LYS A 92 3.14 -24.81 -8.37
C LYS A 92 1.87 -24.06 -8.83
N ASN A 93 0.80 -24.11 -8.05
CA ASN A 93 -0.45 -23.39 -8.31
C ASN A 93 -0.36 -21.91 -7.89
N ASN A 94 0.58 -21.57 -7.05
CA ASN A 94 0.96 -20.20 -6.81
C ASN A 94 1.88 -19.74 -7.97
N ASN A 95 1.34 -19.55 -9.15
CA ASN A 95 1.77 -18.53 -10.10
C ASN A 95 1.60 -17.12 -9.49
N ARG A 96 1.77 -16.98 -8.20
CA ARG A 96 2.28 -15.78 -7.60
C ARG A 96 3.75 -15.72 -8.07
N LYS A 97 3.94 -15.27 -9.34
CA LYS A 97 5.08 -14.42 -9.63
C LYS A 97 5.31 -13.71 -8.31
N ILE A 98 6.47 -13.90 -7.69
CA ILE A 98 6.89 -13.11 -6.55
C ILE A 98 6.51 -11.72 -7.00
N LYS A 99 5.39 -11.26 -6.48
CA LYS A 99 4.94 -9.94 -6.80
C LYS A 99 5.86 -9.14 -5.90
N TYR A 100 7.05 -8.87 -6.42
CA TYR A 100 7.83 -7.74 -5.95
C TYR A 100 6.78 -6.66 -5.81
N VAL A 101 6.37 -6.37 -4.58
CA VAL A 101 5.35 -5.36 -4.33
C VAL A 101 6.07 -4.07 -4.63
N ARG A 102 6.14 -3.79 -5.96
CA ARG A 102 6.67 -2.51 -6.44
C ARG A 102 5.87 -1.45 -5.70
N GLY A 103 6.57 -0.58 -5.03
CA GLY A 103 5.92 0.58 -4.43
C GLY A 103 5.12 1.32 -5.50
N ASP A 104 4.06 1.99 -5.12
CA ASP A 104 3.17 2.69 -6.08
C ASP A 104 3.97 3.60 -7.04
N ARG A 105 5.11 4.13 -6.60
CA ARG A 105 6.06 4.96 -7.40
C ARG A 105 6.79 4.20 -8.51
N GLU A 106 7.00 2.90 -8.35
CA GLU A 106 7.73 2.04 -9.30
C GLU A 106 6.82 1.45 -10.39
N LEU A 107 5.50 1.58 -10.23
CA LEU A 107 4.53 1.06 -11.19
C LEU A 107 4.58 1.85 -12.49
N THR A 108 4.47 1.15 -13.62
CA THR A 108 4.31 1.78 -14.93
C THR A 108 2.92 2.42 -15.06
N LEU A 109 2.76 3.37 -16.00
CA LEU A 109 1.46 3.99 -16.26
C LEU A 109 0.37 2.95 -16.60
N ALA A 110 0.72 1.94 -17.40
CA ALA A 110 -0.20 0.85 -17.73
C ALA A 110 -0.63 0.05 -16.50
N MET A 111 0.28 -0.23 -15.57
CA MET A 111 -0.04 -0.92 -14.31
C MET A 111 -0.91 -0.05 -13.39
N LEU A 112 -0.63 1.24 -13.29
CA LEU A 112 -1.44 2.18 -12.50
C LEU A 112 -2.87 2.27 -13.03
N ASN A 113 -3.05 2.41 -14.35
CA ASN A 113 -4.37 2.43 -14.97
C ASN A 113 -5.11 1.10 -14.75
N HIS A 114 -4.44 -0.03 -14.98
CA HIS A 114 -5.04 -1.36 -14.70
C HIS A 114 -5.47 -1.51 -13.24
N ASN A 115 -4.68 -1.00 -12.29
CA ASN A 115 -5.05 -1.00 -10.88
C ASN A 115 -6.30 -0.14 -10.61
N ILE A 116 -6.40 1.03 -11.24
CA ILE A 116 -7.58 1.91 -11.13
C ILE A 116 -8.81 1.20 -11.67
N ASP A 117 -8.75 0.59 -12.85
CA ASP A 117 -9.86 -0.14 -13.46
C ASP A 117 -10.31 -1.32 -12.58
N SER A 118 -9.34 -2.10 -12.08
CA SER A 118 -9.62 -3.22 -11.17
C SER A 118 -10.31 -2.76 -9.87
N LEU A 119 -9.88 -1.64 -9.29
CA LEU A 119 -10.46 -1.08 -8.08
C LEU A 119 -11.86 -0.50 -8.36
N THR A 120 -12.07 0.13 -9.51
CA THR A 120 -13.36 0.66 -9.94
C THR A 120 -14.37 -0.46 -10.13
N ASN A 121 -13.96 -1.56 -10.77
CA ASN A 121 -14.79 -2.77 -10.92
C ASN A 121 -15.13 -3.39 -9.56
N LYS A 122 -14.19 -3.40 -8.63
CA LYS A 122 -14.43 -3.86 -7.25
C LYS A 122 -15.42 -2.97 -6.52
N ILE A 123 -15.34 -1.65 -6.67
CA ILE A 123 -16.29 -0.70 -6.07
C ILE A 123 -17.71 -0.95 -6.62
N SER A 124 -17.88 -1.08 -7.94
CA SER A 124 -19.19 -1.35 -8.55
C SER A 124 -19.76 -2.69 -8.08
N TYR A 125 -18.94 -3.73 -7.96
CA TYR A 125 -19.37 -5.01 -7.39
C TYR A 125 -19.86 -4.88 -5.94
N LEU A 126 -19.11 -4.13 -5.10
CA LEU A 126 -19.50 -3.89 -3.70
C LEU A 126 -20.77 -3.05 -3.59
N LYS A 127 -20.93 -2.03 -4.45
CA LYS A 127 -22.17 -1.23 -4.53
C LYS A 127 -23.38 -2.11 -4.89
N ASN A 128 -23.22 -3.00 -5.88
CA ASN A 128 -24.30 -3.94 -6.25
C ASN A 128 -24.65 -4.89 -5.09
N LYS A 129 -23.66 -5.33 -4.30
CA LYS A 129 -23.93 -6.13 -3.10
C LYS A 129 -24.66 -5.36 -2.01
N ILE A 130 -24.33 -4.08 -1.83
CA ILE A 130 -25.06 -3.19 -0.91
C ILE A 130 -26.50 -3.03 -1.39
N ASN A 131 -26.71 -2.69 -2.66
CA ASN A 131 -28.05 -2.50 -3.23
C ASN A 131 -28.93 -3.75 -3.07
N LYS A 132 -28.44 -4.94 -3.43
CA LYS A 132 -29.16 -6.20 -3.22
C LYS A 132 -29.56 -6.45 -1.76
N ARG A 133 -28.75 -5.96 -0.80
CA ARG A 133 -29.09 -6.07 0.64
C ARG A 133 -30.10 -5.00 1.07
N LEU A 134 -30.05 -3.81 0.49
CA LEU A 134 -30.97 -2.72 0.76
C LEU A 134 -32.36 -3.00 0.17
N ASP A 135 -32.43 -3.62 -1.01
CA ASP A 135 -33.68 -4.08 -1.64
C ASP A 135 -34.46 -5.04 -0.74
N LEU A 136 -33.75 -5.89 0.03
CA LEU A 136 -34.35 -6.78 1.03
C LEU A 136 -35.07 -6.02 2.16
N PHE A 137 -34.81 -4.74 2.33
CA PHE A 137 -35.42 -3.85 3.34
C PHE A 137 -36.34 -2.79 2.72
N ASN A 138 -36.67 -2.89 1.41
CA ASN A 138 -37.48 -1.89 0.67
C ASN A 138 -36.96 -0.44 0.88
N LEU A 139 -35.66 -0.23 0.75
CA LEU A 139 -35.01 1.08 0.82
C LEU A 139 -34.71 1.56 -0.60
N ASP A 140 -35.27 2.70 -1.01
CA ASP A 140 -34.93 3.35 -2.26
C ASP A 140 -33.48 3.89 -2.22
N THR A 141 -32.66 3.39 -3.17
CA THR A 141 -31.22 3.64 -3.22
C THR A 141 -30.84 4.78 -4.16
N THR A 142 -31.80 5.39 -4.85
CA THR A 142 -31.52 6.23 -6.02
C THR A 142 -30.83 7.55 -5.75
N ASN A 143 -30.84 8.07 -4.49
CA ASN A 143 -30.30 9.41 -4.17
C ASN A 143 -29.63 9.56 -2.80
N VAL A 144 -29.12 8.49 -2.18
CA VAL A 144 -28.59 8.60 -0.81
C VAL A 144 -27.06 8.54 -0.83
N SER A 145 -26.40 9.55 -0.25
CA SER A 145 -24.96 9.50 -0.03
C SER A 145 -24.63 8.33 0.91
N LEU A 146 -23.51 7.66 0.66
CA LEU A 146 -23.06 6.50 1.40
C LEU A 146 -23.04 6.71 2.94
N ASN A 147 -22.80 7.93 3.39
CA ASN A 147 -22.79 8.29 4.81
C ASN A 147 -24.21 8.35 5.43
N ASN A 148 -25.22 8.70 4.62
CA ASN A 148 -26.61 8.77 5.07
C ASN A 148 -27.31 7.40 5.06
N LEU A 149 -26.77 6.42 4.33
CA LEU A 149 -27.33 5.06 4.24
C LEU A 149 -27.39 4.34 5.59
N LEU A 150 -26.36 4.47 6.42
CA LEU A 150 -26.34 3.85 7.75
C LEU A 150 -27.36 4.51 8.69
N ALA A 151 -27.54 5.83 8.61
CA ALA A 151 -28.51 6.57 9.39
C ALA A 151 -29.95 6.19 8.98
N GLN A 152 -30.23 6.06 7.67
CA GLN A 152 -31.54 5.63 7.17
C GLN A 152 -31.88 4.19 7.56
N LEU A 153 -30.88 3.29 7.55
CA LEU A 153 -31.06 1.92 8.04
C LEU A 153 -31.42 1.90 9.54
N GLU A 154 -30.84 2.79 10.35
CA GLU A 154 -31.17 2.89 11.77
C GLU A 154 -32.60 3.39 12.01
N ILE A 155 -33.02 4.42 11.27
CA ILE A 155 -34.38 4.99 11.37
C ILE A 155 -35.41 3.92 10.98
N LYS A 156 -35.22 3.27 9.83
CA LYS A 156 -36.17 2.25 9.31
C LYS A 156 -36.21 1.00 10.19
N ASN A 157 -35.07 0.60 10.77
CA ASN A 157 -35.03 -0.48 11.75
C ASN A 157 -35.86 -0.13 12.99
N LYS A 158 -35.83 1.12 13.47
CA LYS A 158 -36.58 1.59 14.60
C LYS A 158 -38.09 1.61 14.31
N ASP A 159 -38.48 2.06 13.10
CA ASP A 159 -39.89 2.08 12.68
C ASP A 159 -40.46 0.65 12.47
N SER A 160 -39.64 -0.27 11.97
CA SER A 160 -40.05 -1.66 11.81
C SER A 160 -40.21 -2.39 13.13
N LEU A 161 -39.36 -2.07 14.12
CA LEU A 161 -39.44 -2.59 15.49
C LEU A 161 -40.71 -2.15 16.21
N SER A 162 -41.18 -0.91 16.02
CA SER A 162 -42.38 -0.40 16.63
C SER A 162 -43.69 -1.11 16.19
N LYS A 163 -43.61 -1.85 15.06
CA LYS A 163 -44.73 -2.60 14.50
C LYS A 163 -44.76 -4.08 14.88
N ILE A 164 -43.73 -4.57 15.60
CA ILE A 164 -43.61 -5.99 15.98
C ILE A 164 -44.17 -6.14 17.42
N SER A 165 -45.27 -6.85 17.58
CA SER A 165 -45.91 -7.10 18.85
C SER A 165 -45.37 -8.33 19.60
N ASN A 166 -44.58 -9.18 18.96
CA ASN A 166 -44.09 -10.44 19.55
C ASN A 166 -42.61 -10.29 19.94
N ARG A 167 -42.30 -10.50 21.22
CA ARG A 167 -40.96 -10.31 21.83
C ARG A 167 -39.86 -11.17 21.24
N ASP A 168 -40.19 -12.38 20.77
CA ASP A 168 -39.17 -13.26 20.16
C ASP A 168 -38.88 -12.90 18.70
N GLN A 169 -39.90 -12.44 17.96
CA GLN A 169 -39.72 -11.89 16.63
C GLN A 169 -38.91 -10.59 16.66
N GLU A 170 -39.11 -9.76 17.66
CA GLU A 170 -38.33 -8.54 17.89
C GLU A 170 -36.85 -8.84 18.11
N LYS A 171 -36.50 -9.84 18.92
CA LYS A 171 -35.10 -10.28 19.14
C LYS A 171 -34.45 -10.75 17.85
N ILE A 172 -35.13 -11.62 17.07
CA ILE A 172 -34.63 -12.13 15.80
C ILE A 172 -34.42 -11.00 14.80
N TYR A 173 -35.34 -10.05 14.71
CA TYR A 173 -35.23 -8.90 13.84
C TYR A 173 -34.02 -8.02 14.22
N ASN A 174 -33.85 -7.71 15.51
CA ASN A 174 -32.73 -6.93 16.01
C ASN A 174 -31.37 -7.57 15.68
N VAL A 175 -31.24 -8.90 15.83
CA VAL A 175 -30.02 -9.62 15.49
C VAL A 175 -29.73 -9.54 13.99
N LYS A 176 -30.76 -9.74 13.14
CA LYS A 176 -30.63 -9.63 11.67
C LYS A 176 -30.29 -8.21 11.23
N ALA A 177 -30.92 -7.20 11.80
CA ALA A 177 -30.67 -5.80 11.50
C ALA A 177 -29.22 -5.38 11.87
N LYS A 178 -28.77 -5.78 13.07
CA LYS A 178 -27.40 -5.55 13.54
C LYS A 178 -26.37 -6.23 12.65
N ALA A 179 -26.61 -7.47 12.27
CA ALA A 179 -25.73 -8.23 11.37
C ALA A 179 -25.62 -7.55 9.98
N ASN A 180 -26.74 -7.12 9.41
CA ASN A 180 -26.75 -6.44 8.11
C ASN A 180 -26.05 -5.07 8.17
N LYS A 181 -26.26 -4.29 9.23
CA LYS A 181 -25.54 -3.04 9.47
C LYS A 181 -24.01 -3.27 9.50
N THR A 182 -23.55 -4.29 10.21
CA THR A 182 -22.13 -4.65 10.30
C THR A 182 -21.56 -5.04 8.92
N ILE A 183 -22.31 -5.82 8.14
CA ILE A 183 -21.86 -6.23 6.80
C ILE A 183 -21.81 -5.05 5.84
N ILE A 184 -22.83 -4.19 5.84
CA ILE A 184 -22.88 -2.99 4.98
C ILE A 184 -21.76 -2.02 5.38
N SER A 185 -21.54 -1.78 6.67
CA SER A 185 -20.43 -0.94 7.11
C SER A 185 -19.06 -1.49 6.70
N GLY A 186 -18.90 -2.82 6.69
CA GLY A 186 -17.72 -3.49 6.14
C GLY A 186 -17.52 -3.25 4.65
N TYR A 187 -18.60 -3.30 3.85
CA TYR A 187 -18.53 -2.98 2.43
C TYR A 187 -18.21 -1.50 2.18
N LEU A 188 -18.83 -0.58 2.92
CA LEU A 188 -18.55 0.86 2.84
C LEU A 188 -17.06 1.15 3.15
N LYS A 189 -16.53 0.58 4.22
CA LYS A 189 -15.11 0.72 4.59
C LYS A 189 -14.18 0.17 3.50
N ASN A 190 -14.58 -0.90 2.81
CA ASN A 190 -13.80 -1.43 1.69
C ASN A 190 -13.87 -0.54 0.46
N ILE A 191 -15.02 0.12 0.20
CA ILE A 191 -15.17 1.12 -0.87
C ILE A 191 -14.26 2.31 -0.59
N ASP A 192 -14.28 2.87 0.62
CA ASP A 192 -13.42 4.01 1.01
C ASP A 192 -11.93 3.68 0.84
N ARG A 193 -11.50 2.49 1.29
CA ARG A 193 -10.13 2.03 1.07
C ARG A 193 -9.75 1.92 -0.41
N SER A 194 -10.70 1.48 -1.24
CA SER A 194 -10.49 1.37 -2.68
C SER A 194 -10.43 2.74 -3.35
N LEU A 195 -11.26 3.70 -2.94
CA LEU A 195 -11.23 5.10 -3.40
C LEU A 195 -9.90 5.77 -3.04
N ASN A 196 -9.44 5.63 -1.79
CA ASN A 196 -8.14 6.16 -1.37
C ASN A 196 -6.99 5.59 -2.21
N LYS A 197 -7.07 4.31 -2.56
CA LYS A 197 -6.05 3.67 -3.41
C LYS A 197 -6.13 4.15 -4.87
N ILE A 198 -7.33 4.42 -5.39
CA ILE A 198 -7.52 5.06 -6.70
C ILE A 198 -6.89 6.45 -6.70
N ASN A 199 -7.15 7.27 -5.67
CA ASN A 199 -6.60 8.61 -5.55
C ASN A 199 -5.07 8.59 -5.53
N ARG A 200 -4.45 7.70 -4.76
CA ARG A 200 -3.00 7.50 -4.77
C ARG A 200 -2.45 7.13 -6.13
N ASN A 201 -3.07 6.18 -6.81
CA ASN A 201 -2.65 5.80 -8.16
C ASN A 201 -2.80 6.96 -9.14
N THR A 202 -3.85 7.77 -9.03
CA THR A 202 -4.07 8.98 -9.83
C THR A 202 -2.99 10.03 -9.55
N VAL A 203 -2.64 10.26 -8.29
CA VAL A 203 -1.52 11.14 -7.89
C VAL A 203 -0.23 10.70 -8.56
N GLU A 204 0.12 9.40 -8.48
CA GLU A 204 1.35 8.88 -9.08
C GLU A 204 1.36 9.01 -10.61
N ILE A 205 0.21 8.85 -11.28
CA ILE A 205 0.11 9.09 -12.73
C ILE A 205 0.44 10.55 -13.04
N HIS A 206 -0.26 11.50 -12.41
CA HIS A 206 -0.07 12.91 -12.69
C HIS A 206 1.29 13.45 -12.26
N LYS A 207 1.87 12.92 -11.20
CA LYS A 207 3.21 13.22 -10.72
C LYS A 207 4.30 12.88 -11.76
N LYS A 208 4.14 11.75 -12.48
CA LYS A 208 5.06 11.35 -13.57
C LYS A 208 5.08 12.35 -14.73
N PHE A 209 4.04 13.13 -14.92
CA PHE A 209 3.99 14.21 -15.93
C PHE A 209 4.31 15.57 -15.32
N ALA A 210 3.85 15.86 -14.12
CA ALA A 210 4.05 17.16 -13.47
C ALA A 210 5.54 17.48 -13.23
N ILE A 211 6.35 16.48 -12.81
CA ILE A 211 7.76 16.68 -12.52
C ILE A 211 8.58 17.03 -13.79
N PRO A 212 8.47 16.33 -14.93
CA PRO A 212 9.15 16.74 -16.15
C PRO A 212 8.72 18.13 -16.66
N ILE A 213 7.43 18.46 -16.56
CA ILE A 213 6.92 19.78 -16.95
C ILE A 213 7.47 20.88 -16.04
N ALA A 214 7.62 20.61 -14.73
CA ALA A 214 8.30 21.53 -13.82
C ALA A 214 9.73 21.86 -14.28
N SER A 215 10.47 20.88 -14.79
CA SER A 215 11.84 21.10 -15.30
C SER A 215 11.85 22.09 -16.48
N ILE A 216 10.87 22.03 -17.37
CA ILE A 216 10.70 22.97 -18.48
C ILE A 216 10.36 24.37 -17.92
N ILE A 217 9.47 24.45 -16.94
CA ILE A 217 9.11 25.73 -16.29
C ILE A 217 10.33 26.36 -15.62
N PHE A 218 11.13 25.56 -14.90
CA PHE A 218 12.36 26.04 -14.27
C PHE A 218 13.37 26.56 -15.30
N LEU A 219 13.50 25.90 -16.46
CA LEU A 219 14.36 26.38 -17.55
C LEU A 219 13.87 27.70 -18.10
N LEU A 220 12.56 27.82 -18.38
CA LEU A 220 11.95 29.04 -18.91
C LEU A 220 12.08 30.25 -17.99
N ILE A 221 12.06 30.04 -16.68
CA ILE A 221 12.22 31.09 -15.66
C ILE A 221 13.71 31.33 -15.38
N GLY A 222 14.48 30.26 -15.24
CA GLY A 222 15.89 30.37 -14.85
C GLY A 222 16.79 31.01 -15.86
N ALA A 223 16.58 30.76 -17.17
CA ALA A 223 17.40 31.36 -18.23
C ALA A 223 17.28 32.91 -18.28
N PRO A 224 16.09 33.51 -18.34
CA PRO A 224 15.97 34.99 -18.29
C PRO A 224 16.45 35.55 -16.96
N LEU A 225 16.22 34.87 -15.85
CA LEU A 225 16.65 35.29 -14.52
C LEU A 225 18.19 35.34 -14.44
N GLY A 226 18.85 34.32 -14.96
CA GLY A 226 20.31 34.23 -15.03
C GLY A 226 20.92 35.37 -15.89
N ILE A 227 20.37 35.63 -17.08
CA ILE A 227 20.81 36.73 -17.95
C ILE A 227 20.66 38.10 -17.25
N LYS A 228 19.55 38.30 -16.55
CA LYS A 228 19.25 39.57 -15.86
C LYS A 228 20.16 39.82 -14.65
N MET A 229 20.71 38.73 -14.08
CA MET A 229 21.58 38.77 -12.90
C MET A 229 23.09 38.70 -13.25
N GLN A 230 23.47 38.81 -14.51
CA GLN A 230 24.88 38.75 -14.98
C GLN A 230 25.85 39.67 -14.23
N ARG A 231 25.36 40.77 -13.67
CA ARG A 231 26.16 41.73 -12.85
C ARG A 231 26.14 41.39 -11.35
N GLY A 232 25.46 40.31 -10.94
CA GLY A 232 25.34 39.88 -9.53
C GLY A 232 26.35 38.82 -9.15
N ASN A 233 26.55 38.65 -7.84
CA ASN A 233 27.37 37.58 -7.31
C ASN A 233 26.74 36.21 -7.64
N MET A 234 27.54 35.25 -8.12
CA MET A 234 27.11 33.87 -8.47
C MET A 234 26.35 33.21 -7.32
N ALA A 235 26.71 33.50 -6.07
CA ALA A 235 26.03 33.01 -4.88
C ALA A 235 24.55 33.42 -4.78
N ILE A 236 24.20 34.63 -5.24
CA ILE A 236 22.82 35.12 -5.22
C ILE A 236 21.95 34.34 -6.21
N SER A 237 22.46 34.09 -7.41
CA SER A 237 21.74 33.29 -8.43
C SER A 237 21.48 31.88 -7.98
N MET A 238 22.47 31.25 -7.32
CA MET A 238 22.38 29.92 -6.76
C MET A 238 21.35 29.87 -5.62
N SER A 239 21.35 30.85 -4.73
CA SER A 239 20.40 30.94 -3.62
C SER A 239 18.95 31.09 -4.10
N ILE A 240 18.71 31.89 -5.15
CA ILE A 240 17.38 32.06 -5.75
C ILE A 240 16.91 30.74 -6.40
N SER A 241 17.79 30.06 -7.14
CA SER A 241 17.47 28.76 -7.74
C SER A 241 17.09 27.71 -6.68
N LEU A 242 17.86 27.65 -5.60
CA LEU A 242 17.60 26.75 -4.48
C LEU A 242 16.27 27.08 -3.80
N MET A 243 15.96 28.36 -3.60
CA MET A 243 14.68 28.80 -3.04
C MET A 243 13.48 28.33 -3.89
N PHE A 244 13.54 28.46 -5.22
CA PHE A 244 12.49 27.97 -6.12
C PHE A 244 12.33 26.45 -6.03
N PHE A 245 13.45 25.72 -5.96
CA PHE A 245 13.45 24.27 -5.83
C PHE A 245 12.78 23.83 -4.52
N ILE A 246 13.15 24.45 -3.40
CA ILE A 246 12.57 24.16 -2.08
C ILE A 246 11.06 24.47 -2.08
N LEU A 247 10.67 25.64 -2.62
CA LEU A 247 9.27 26.02 -2.73
C LEU A 247 8.46 24.99 -3.52
N TYR A 248 8.97 24.59 -4.69
CA TYR A 248 8.32 23.57 -5.52
C TYR A 248 8.21 22.24 -4.79
N TYR A 249 9.28 21.82 -4.10
CA TYR A 249 9.29 20.56 -3.34
C TYR A 249 8.24 20.55 -2.23
N ILE A 250 8.12 21.65 -1.48
CA ILE A 250 7.10 21.79 -0.43
C ILE A 250 5.69 21.71 -1.03
N LEU A 251 5.47 22.40 -2.16
CA LEU A 251 4.16 22.41 -2.82
C LEU A 251 3.76 21.05 -3.36
N ILE A 252 4.67 20.28 -3.99
CA ILE A 252 4.35 18.99 -4.57
C ILE A 252 4.11 17.93 -3.47
N VAL A 253 4.93 17.92 -2.40
CA VAL A 253 4.76 17.01 -1.27
C VAL A 253 3.50 17.36 -0.47
N GLY A 254 3.24 18.63 -0.26
CA GLY A 254 2.01 19.11 0.39
C GLY A 254 0.76 18.74 -0.41
N GLY A 255 0.80 18.92 -1.74
CA GLY A 255 -0.28 18.52 -2.65
C GLY A 255 -0.55 17.02 -2.61
N GLU A 256 0.50 16.17 -2.60
CA GLU A 256 0.40 14.72 -2.45
C GLU A 256 -0.32 14.35 -1.15
N GLN A 257 0.07 14.94 -0.02
CA GLN A 257 -0.55 14.66 1.27
C GLN A 257 -2.03 15.10 1.36
N LEU A 258 -2.37 16.22 0.74
CA LEU A 258 -3.77 16.69 0.69
C LEU A 258 -4.65 15.77 -0.17
N ALA A 259 -4.12 15.29 -1.30
CA ALA A 259 -4.81 14.34 -2.15
C ALA A 259 -4.97 12.96 -1.48
N ASP A 260 -3.93 12.47 -0.78
CA ASP A 260 -3.95 11.20 -0.05
C ASP A 260 -5.00 11.19 1.09
N LYS A 261 -5.24 12.35 1.70
CA LYS A 261 -6.27 12.54 2.73
C LYS A 261 -7.67 12.81 2.16
N ASN A 262 -7.85 12.77 0.84
CA ASN A 262 -9.10 13.13 0.14
C ASN A 262 -9.60 14.56 0.41
N LEU A 263 -8.72 15.45 0.83
CA LEU A 263 -9.07 16.85 1.09
C LEU A 263 -9.06 17.68 -0.20
N PHE A 264 -8.34 17.23 -1.22
CA PHE A 264 -8.20 17.93 -2.49
C PHE A 264 -8.20 16.96 -3.68
N ASN A 265 -8.61 17.46 -4.86
CA ASN A 265 -8.64 16.65 -6.08
C ASN A 265 -7.21 16.21 -6.46
N PRO A 266 -6.93 14.90 -6.67
CA PRO A 266 -5.60 14.39 -6.98
C PRO A 266 -4.93 15.05 -8.19
N ILE A 267 -5.73 15.35 -9.24
CA ILE A 267 -5.22 16.00 -10.47
C ILE A 267 -4.76 17.42 -10.16
N LEU A 268 -5.64 18.21 -9.54
CA LEU A 268 -5.31 19.60 -9.20
C LEU A 268 -4.13 19.69 -8.23
N SER A 269 -4.03 18.77 -7.26
CA SER A 269 -2.93 18.74 -6.30
C SER A 269 -1.57 18.62 -6.96
N MET A 270 -1.46 17.90 -8.08
CA MET A 270 -0.18 17.67 -8.77
C MET A 270 0.15 18.78 -9.79
N TRP A 271 -0.86 19.46 -10.34
CA TRP A 271 -0.63 20.51 -11.33
C TRP A 271 -0.51 21.91 -10.73
N LEU A 272 -1.13 22.15 -9.58
CA LEU A 272 -1.13 23.45 -8.90
C LEU A 272 0.29 23.95 -8.55
N PRO A 273 1.24 23.12 -8.08
CA PRO A 273 2.63 23.53 -7.87
C PRO A 273 3.27 24.14 -9.12
N ASN A 274 3.06 23.54 -10.29
CA ASN A 274 3.59 24.01 -11.57
C ASN A 274 3.03 25.39 -11.94
N LEU A 275 1.72 25.59 -11.74
CA LEU A 275 1.06 26.86 -12.00
C LEU A 275 1.55 27.96 -11.05
N ILE A 276 1.71 27.67 -9.77
CA ILE A 276 2.20 28.63 -8.76
C ILE A 276 3.62 29.06 -9.10
N VAL A 277 4.52 28.10 -9.37
CA VAL A 277 5.92 28.43 -9.70
C VAL A 277 6.01 29.21 -11.00
N LEU A 278 5.22 28.86 -12.03
CA LEU A 278 5.17 29.61 -13.30
C LEU A 278 4.69 31.04 -13.08
N ALA A 279 3.58 31.22 -12.35
CA ALA A 279 3.04 32.56 -12.05
C ALA A 279 4.03 33.41 -11.25
N PHE A 280 4.67 32.83 -10.25
CA PHE A 280 5.67 33.50 -9.41
C PHE A 280 6.92 33.88 -10.22
N GLY A 281 7.37 32.98 -11.10
CA GLY A 281 8.49 33.26 -12.01
C GLY A 281 8.20 34.42 -12.98
N ILE A 282 7.03 34.43 -13.62
CA ILE A 282 6.59 35.53 -14.51
C ILE A 282 6.48 36.84 -13.74
N PHE A 283 5.96 36.80 -12.51
CA PHE A 283 5.86 37.96 -11.64
C PHE A 283 7.25 38.58 -11.39
N ILE A 284 8.24 37.77 -10.99
CA ILE A 284 9.61 38.26 -10.75
C ILE A 284 10.24 38.85 -12.03
N LEU A 285 9.99 38.23 -13.19
CA LEU A 285 10.52 38.74 -14.46
C LEU A 285 9.91 40.07 -14.88
N ARG A 286 8.61 40.30 -14.57
CA ARG A 286 7.89 41.54 -14.93
C ARG A 286 8.21 42.70 -14.01
N PHE A 287 8.29 42.50 -12.72
CA PHE A 287 8.42 43.57 -11.73
C PHE A 287 9.86 44.05 -11.49
N LYS A 288 10.86 43.34 -11.97
CA LYS A 288 12.27 43.78 -11.89
C LYS A 288 12.70 44.45 -13.20
N LYS A 289 12.08 45.62 -13.52
CA LYS A 289 12.61 46.58 -14.49
C LYS A 289 13.72 47.43 -13.87
#